data_fdb3ef4084a1002edc067e098496633f
#
_entry.id   fdb3ef4084a1002edc067e098496633f
#
_cell.length_a   1.000
_cell.length_b   1.000
_cell.length_c   1.000
_cell.angle_alpha   90.00
_cell.angle_beta   90.00
_cell.angle_gamma   90.00
#
_symmetry.space_group_name_H-M   'P 1'
#
loop_
_entity.id
_entity.type
_entity.pdbx_description
1 polymer ?
#
loop_
_entity_poly.entity_id
_entity_poly.type
_entity_poly.pdbx_seq_one_letter_code
_entity_poly.pdbx_strand_id
1 'polypeptide(L)'
;MESRTLVEAIQGRRSIRAVTNSPKVEKERIDEIVTLALHAPSAFNMQSGRLVVLMDESHEQLWDLVKETLRAIVPADSFAATEARLQGFKDGLGTVLFFEDQATVDTMKEKAPLYKEHFNNWSQQGSGMLQYAVWLALSAEGFGVSLQHYNPLIDNQVKEKWSIPQQWTLIGQMPFGWPAEQPGERSFLPHDEVVKFY
;
A
#
# COMPACT_ATOMS: atom_id res chain seq x y z
N MET A 1 7.28 7.35 -21.00
CA MET A 1 5.85 7.10 -21.33
C MET A 1 5.06 8.32 -20.91
N GLU A 2 4.04 8.68 -21.67
CA GLU A 2 3.09 9.74 -21.24
C GLU A 2 2.22 9.18 -20.11
N SER A 3 2.09 9.95 -19.00
CA SER A 3 1.25 9.55 -17.86
C SER A 3 -0.22 9.50 -18.28
N ARG A 4 -0.96 8.53 -17.76
CA ARG A 4 -2.41 8.41 -18.00
C ARG A 4 -3.16 9.59 -17.37
N THR A 5 -4.25 10.00 -17.99
CA THR A 5 -5.19 10.94 -17.37
C THR A 5 -5.78 10.34 -16.09
N LEU A 6 -6.31 11.18 -15.20
CA LEU A 6 -6.96 10.73 -13.96
C LEU A 6 -8.07 9.71 -14.23
N VAL A 7 -8.91 9.95 -15.25
CA VAL A 7 -10.01 9.04 -15.62
C VAL A 7 -9.47 7.68 -16.06
N GLU A 8 -8.48 7.67 -16.92
CA GLU A 8 -7.83 6.43 -17.38
C GLU A 8 -7.16 5.68 -16.24
N ALA A 9 -6.51 6.39 -15.30
CA ALA A 9 -5.90 5.78 -14.14
C ALA A 9 -6.95 5.13 -13.22
N ILE A 10 -8.07 5.81 -12.94
CA ILE A 10 -9.18 5.27 -12.13
C ILE A 10 -9.79 4.04 -12.79
N GLN A 11 -10.12 4.12 -14.08
CA GLN A 11 -10.77 3.05 -14.81
C GLN A 11 -9.83 1.86 -15.07
N GLY A 12 -8.57 2.14 -15.36
CA GLY A 12 -7.56 1.14 -15.70
C GLY A 12 -6.88 0.48 -14.50
N ARG A 13 -6.99 1.08 -13.29
CA ARG A 13 -6.36 0.54 -12.08
C ARG A 13 -6.85 -0.88 -11.75
N ARG A 14 -5.92 -1.80 -11.64
CA ARG A 14 -6.16 -3.21 -11.28
C ARG A 14 -5.13 -3.68 -10.24
N SER A 15 -5.45 -4.74 -9.52
CA SER A 15 -4.48 -5.45 -8.69
C SER A 15 -3.64 -6.36 -9.58
N ILE A 16 -2.37 -5.99 -9.77
CA ILE A 16 -1.37 -6.76 -10.51
C ILE A 16 -0.39 -7.31 -9.48
N ARG A 17 -0.27 -8.63 -9.41
CA ARG A 17 0.53 -9.32 -8.38
C ARG A 17 1.88 -9.81 -8.91
N ALA A 18 1.95 -10.17 -10.18
CA ALA A 18 3.21 -10.47 -10.84
C ALA A 18 3.75 -9.20 -11.50
N VAL A 19 4.87 -8.71 -11.00
CA VAL A 19 5.54 -7.49 -11.48
C VAL A 19 7.03 -7.76 -11.70
N THR A 20 7.70 -6.89 -12.46
CA THR A 20 9.15 -6.98 -12.71
C THR A 20 9.84 -5.67 -12.39
N ASN A 21 11.14 -5.74 -12.18
CA ASN A 21 12.00 -4.60 -11.90
C ASN A 21 12.77 -4.08 -13.12
N SER A 22 12.39 -4.47 -14.32
CA SER A 22 13.05 -4.06 -15.57
C SER A 22 12.05 -3.42 -16.52
N PRO A 23 12.34 -2.21 -17.06
CA PRO A 23 13.54 -1.40 -16.78
C PRO A 23 13.59 -0.85 -15.35
N LYS A 24 14.80 -0.56 -14.86
CA LYS A 24 15.01 0.11 -13.57
C LYS A 24 14.46 1.53 -13.61
N VAL A 25 14.03 2.02 -12.45
CA VAL A 25 13.50 3.36 -12.26
C VAL A 25 14.26 4.00 -11.09
N GLU A 26 14.69 5.24 -11.28
CA GLU A 26 15.43 5.99 -10.28
C GLU A 26 14.55 6.30 -9.06
N LYS A 27 15.17 6.30 -7.89
CA LYS A 27 14.49 6.56 -6.61
C LYS A 27 13.78 7.92 -6.60
N GLU A 28 14.39 8.92 -7.20
CA GLU A 28 13.87 10.28 -7.30
C GLU A 28 12.53 10.31 -8.05
N ARG A 29 12.38 9.48 -9.10
CA ARG A 29 11.10 9.37 -9.80
C ARG A 29 10.02 8.74 -8.95
N ILE A 30 10.34 7.72 -8.17
CA ILE A 30 9.39 7.09 -7.24
C ILE A 30 9.01 8.06 -6.13
N ASP A 31 9.96 8.85 -5.62
CA ASP A 31 9.71 9.89 -4.62
C ASP A 31 8.73 10.96 -5.13
N GLU A 32 8.92 11.45 -6.36
CA GLU A 32 7.98 12.39 -7.00
C GLU A 32 6.55 11.83 -7.05
N ILE A 33 6.41 10.56 -7.49
CA ILE A 33 5.11 9.89 -7.63
C ILE A 33 4.42 9.72 -6.26
N VAL A 34 5.17 9.27 -5.26
CA VAL A 34 4.64 9.05 -3.91
C VAL A 34 4.33 10.38 -3.21
N THR A 35 5.16 11.40 -3.43
CA THR A 35 4.94 12.75 -2.89
C THR A 35 3.64 13.36 -3.40
N LEU A 36 3.28 13.13 -4.67
CA LEU A 36 1.98 13.57 -5.21
C LEU A 36 0.80 13.02 -4.39
N ALA A 37 0.89 11.80 -3.89
CA ALA A 37 -0.17 11.18 -3.10
C ALA A 37 -0.35 11.81 -1.71
N LEU A 38 0.63 12.57 -1.19
CA LEU A 38 0.52 13.29 0.09
C LEU A 38 -0.52 14.42 0.05
N HIS A 39 -1.04 14.78 -1.12
CA HIS A 39 -2.19 15.66 -1.26
C HIS A 39 -3.52 14.99 -0.89
N ALA A 40 -3.53 13.68 -0.56
CA ALA A 40 -4.71 13.00 -0.06
C ALA A 40 -5.22 13.68 1.23
N PRO A 41 -6.55 13.95 1.35
CA PRO A 41 -7.09 14.61 2.52
C PRO A 41 -7.09 13.70 3.76
N SER A 42 -7.09 14.33 4.93
CA SER A 42 -7.29 13.64 6.21
C SER A 42 -8.20 14.47 7.12
N ALA A 43 -8.92 13.82 8.02
CA ALA A 43 -9.81 14.51 8.95
C ALA A 43 -9.03 15.57 9.76
N PHE A 44 -9.56 16.79 9.84
CA PHE A 44 -8.90 17.94 10.47
C PHE A 44 -7.50 18.24 9.93
N ASN A 45 -7.18 17.77 8.76
CA ASN A 45 -5.83 17.83 8.18
C ASN A 45 -4.77 17.25 9.14
N MET A 46 -5.10 16.20 9.87
CA MET A 46 -4.21 15.63 10.90
C MET A 46 -2.96 14.96 10.32
N GLN A 47 -2.99 14.55 9.05
CA GLN A 47 -1.85 13.99 8.33
C GLN A 47 -1.10 12.92 9.16
N SER A 48 -1.85 11.96 9.73
CA SER A 48 -1.32 10.87 10.56
C SER A 48 -0.69 9.73 9.75
N GLY A 49 -1.01 9.62 8.45
CA GLY A 49 -0.41 8.63 7.55
C GLY A 49 1.10 8.82 7.40
N ARG A 50 1.84 7.71 7.39
CA ARG A 50 3.29 7.67 7.14
C ARG A 50 3.60 6.65 6.07
N LEU A 51 4.55 6.97 5.21
CA LEU A 51 5.00 6.10 4.12
C LEU A 51 6.47 5.74 4.31
N VAL A 52 6.80 4.48 4.07
CA VAL A 52 8.18 4.01 3.95
C VAL A 52 8.29 3.29 2.61
N VAL A 53 9.15 3.78 1.74
CA VAL A 53 9.38 3.19 0.42
C VAL A 53 10.63 2.34 0.48
N LEU A 54 10.47 1.05 0.24
CA LEU A 54 11.55 0.09 0.15
C LEU A 54 11.83 -0.22 -1.31
N MET A 55 13.08 -0.07 -1.74
CA MET A 55 13.54 -0.37 -3.09
C MET A 55 14.76 -1.30 -3.03
N ASP A 56 15.08 -1.91 -4.15
CA ASP A 56 16.25 -2.77 -4.34
C ASP A 56 16.38 -3.83 -3.22
N GLU A 57 17.52 -3.92 -2.57
CA GLU A 57 17.79 -4.91 -1.52
C GLU A 57 16.79 -4.81 -0.35
N SER A 58 16.37 -3.62 0.07
CA SER A 58 15.39 -3.45 1.14
C SER A 58 14.02 -4.01 0.77
N HIS A 59 13.62 -3.87 -0.48
CA HIS A 59 12.41 -4.49 -1.01
C HIS A 59 12.49 -6.02 -1.00
N GLU A 60 13.59 -6.58 -1.49
CA GLU A 60 13.80 -8.03 -1.50
C GLU A 60 13.81 -8.61 -0.07
N GLN A 61 14.49 -7.94 0.85
CA GLN A 61 14.55 -8.31 2.26
C GLN A 61 13.18 -8.30 2.95
N LEU A 62 12.26 -7.40 2.56
CA LEU A 62 10.89 -7.43 3.07
C LEU A 62 10.17 -8.72 2.67
N TRP A 63 10.24 -9.09 1.39
CA TRP A 63 9.53 -10.28 0.91
C TRP A 63 10.16 -11.58 1.39
N ASP A 64 11.47 -11.62 1.63
CA ASP A 64 12.12 -12.74 2.31
C ASP A 64 11.65 -12.85 3.77
N LEU A 65 11.54 -11.74 4.50
CA LEU A 65 11.01 -11.70 5.86
C LEU A 65 9.56 -12.22 5.90
N VAL A 66 8.69 -11.75 4.99
CA VAL A 66 7.31 -12.24 4.87
C VAL A 66 7.30 -13.74 4.57
N LYS A 67 8.13 -14.19 3.63
CA LYS A 67 8.23 -15.61 3.27
C LYS A 67 8.59 -16.48 4.47
N GLU A 68 9.63 -16.14 5.22
CA GLU A 68 10.06 -16.91 6.39
C GLU A 68 9.00 -16.88 7.50
N THR A 69 8.32 -15.74 7.70
CA THR A 69 7.20 -15.66 8.66
C THR A 69 6.07 -16.60 8.28
N LEU A 70 5.69 -16.63 7.00
CA LEU A 70 4.60 -17.50 6.53
C LEU A 70 5.00 -18.98 6.48
N ARG A 71 6.29 -19.29 6.28
CA ARG A 71 6.79 -20.67 6.32
C ARG A 71 6.53 -21.36 7.65
N ALA A 72 6.49 -20.61 8.74
CA ALA A 72 6.17 -21.13 10.07
C ALA A 72 4.67 -21.39 10.30
N ILE A 73 3.78 -20.86 9.43
CA ILE A 73 2.31 -20.86 9.63
C ILE A 73 1.60 -21.71 8.58
N VAL A 74 2.05 -21.60 7.31
CA VAL A 74 1.42 -22.30 6.18
C VAL A 74 1.93 -23.74 6.11
N PRO A 75 1.04 -24.76 5.97
CA PRO A 75 1.46 -26.14 5.82
C PRO A 75 2.43 -26.34 4.64
N ALA A 76 3.43 -27.21 4.83
CA ALA A 76 4.51 -27.39 3.87
C ALA A 76 4.04 -27.84 2.48
N ASP A 77 3.00 -28.67 2.40
CA ASP A 77 2.40 -29.16 1.16
C ASP A 77 1.65 -28.07 0.38
N SER A 78 1.21 -27.00 1.06
CA SER A 78 0.50 -25.87 0.47
C SER A 78 1.41 -24.63 0.26
N PHE A 79 2.65 -24.65 0.73
CA PHE A 79 3.54 -23.49 0.75
C PHE A 79 4.01 -23.04 -0.63
N ALA A 80 4.13 -23.96 -1.60
CA ALA A 80 4.62 -23.62 -2.94
C ALA A 80 3.81 -22.51 -3.64
N ALA A 81 2.48 -22.52 -3.49
CA ALA A 81 1.62 -21.47 -4.06
C ALA A 81 1.82 -20.10 -3.37
N THR A 82 2.06 -20.12 -2.06
CA THR A 82 2.37 -18.92 -1.27
C THR A 82 3.73 -18.35 -1.70
N GLU A 83 4.75 -19.20 -1.80
CA GLU A 83 6.10 -18.79 -2.23
C GLU A 83 6.09 -18.19 -3.64
N ALA A 84 5.40 -18.82 -4.59
CA ALA A 84 5.27 -18.28 -5.95
C ALA A 84 4.61 -16.89 -5.98
N ARG A 85 3.59 -16.67 -5.14
CA ARG A 85 2.93 -15.36 -5.01
C ARG A 85 3.88 -14.31 -4.44
N LEU A 86 4.62 -14.64 -3.38
CA LEU A 86 5.58 -13.74 -2.76
C LEU A 86 6.73 -13.41 -3.71
N GLN A 87 7.17 -14.39 -4.52
CA GLN A 87 8.17 -14.15 -5.55
C GLN A 87 7.68 -13.12 -6.58
N GLY A 88 6.42 -13.21 -7.02
CA GLY A 88 5.82 -12.23 -7.92
C GLY A 88 5.84 -10.80 -7.38
N PHE A 89 5.75 -10.61 -6.06
CA PHE A 89 5.94 -9.31 -5.43
C PHE A 89 7.42 -8.92 -5.36
N LYS A 90 8.28 -9.84 -4.94
CA LYS A 90 9.72 -9.65 -4.78
C LYS A 90 10.43 -9.29 -6.09
N ASP A 91 9.93 -9.75 -7.22
CA ASP A 91 10.48 -9.44 -8.56
C ASP A 91 10.21 -7.98 -8.98
N GLY A 92 9.46 -7.21 -8.19
CA GLY A 92 9.09 -5.83 -8.45
C GLY A 92 10.23 -4.82 -8.25
N LEU A 93 9.91 -3.55 -8.50
CA LEU A 93 10.81 -2.41 -8.30
C LEU A 93 10.92 -2.00 -6.82
N GLY A 94 9.82 -2.13 -6.08
CA GLY A 94 9.76 -1.67 -4.70
C GLY A 94 8.45 -2.01 -4.01
N THR A 95 8.37 -1.63 -2.74
CA THR A 95 7.16 -1.72 -1.91
C THR A 95 6.98 -0.45 -1.12
N VAL A 96 5.76 0.12 -1.16
CA VAL A 96 5.35 1.18 -0.24
C VAL A 96 4.71 0.53 0.99
N LEU A 97 5.25 0.80 2.16
CA LEU A 97 4.66 0.43 3.45
C LEU A 97 3.83 1.62 3.95
N PHE A 98 2.62 1.34 4.36
CA PHE A 98 1.70 2.33 4.93
C PHE A 98 1.64 2.16 6.44
N PHE A 99 1.83 3.25 7.15
CA PHE A 99 1.72 3.30 8.61
C PHE A 99 0.75 4.39 9.03
N GLU A 100 0.20 4.21 10.22
CA GLU A 100 -0.58 5.21 10.93
C GLU A 100 0.18 5.63 12.20
N ASP A 101 0.49 6.92 12.32
CA ASP A 101 1.15 7.49 13.51
C ASP A 101 0.12 7.71 14.63
N GLN A 102 0.09 6.77 15.58
CA GLN A 102 -0.85 6.81 16.71
C GLN A 102 -0.65 8.04 17.60
N ALA A 103 0.57 8.54 17.74
CA ALA A 103 0.83 9.75 18.55
C ALA A 103 0.13 10.98 17.92
N THR A 104 0.11 11.08 16.60
CA THR A 104 -0.66 12.12 15.90
C THR A 104 -2.16 11.97 16.13
N VAL A 105 -2.70 10.76 16.03
CA VAL A 105 -4.11 10.47 16.26
C VAL A 105 -4.51 10.80 17.71
N ASP A 106 -3.70 10.41 18.69
CA ASP A 106 -3.96 10.66 20.10
C ASP A 106 -3.88 12.16 20.44
N THR A 107 -2.93 12.88 19.86
CA THR A 107 -2.87 14.35 19.96
C THR A 107 -4.15 15.01 19.45
N MET A 108 -4.75 14.51 18.37
CA MET A 108 -6.00 15.05 17.86
C MET A 108 -7.20 14.74 18.77
N LYS A 109 -7.23 13.57 19.42
CA LYS A 109 -8.25 13.26 20.42
C LYS A 109 -8.22 14.23 21.60
N GLU A 110 -7.02 14.68 22.00
CA GLU A 110 -6.84 15.69 23.07
C GLU A 110 -7.27 17.10 22.61
N LYS A 111 -6.89 17.49 21.38
CA LYS A 111 -7.21 18.81 20.81
C LYS A 111 -8.70 19.01 20.51
N ALA A 112 -9.42 17.93 20.19
CA ALA A 112 -10.83 17.99 19.82
C ALA A 112 -11.64 16.92 20.56
N PRO A 113 -11.81 17.07 21.89
CA PRO A 113 -12.40 16.04 22.75
C PRO A 113 -13.84 15.66 22.42
N LEU A 114 -14.62 16.56 21.80
CA LEU A 114 -15.96 16.27 21.32
C LEU A 114 -16.01 15.18 20.26
N TYR A 115 -14.90 14.99 19.52
CA TYR A 115 -14.78 14.02 18.42
C TYR A 115 -13.84 12.86 18.77
N LYS A 116 -13.41 12.75 20.02
CA LYS A 116 -12.40 11.79 20.48
C LYS A 116 -12.63 10.37 19.96
N GLU A 117 -13.85 9.88 20.05
CA GLU A 117 -14.21 8.51 19.68
C GLU A 117 -14.17 8.26 18.16
N HIS A 118 -14.15 9.32 17.35
CA HIS A 118 -14.18 9.23 15.89
C HIS A 118 -12.78 9.19 15.27
N PHE A 119 -11.74 9.72 15.93
CA PHE A 119 -10.42 9.89 15.33
C PHE A 119 -9.77 8.58 14.84
N ASN A 120 -9.95 7.47 15.56
CA ASN A 120 -9.44 6.18 15.10
C ASN A 120 -10.09 5.76 13.76
N ASN A 121 -11.39 5.95 13.62
CA ASN A 121 -12.09 5.64 12.37
C ASN A 121 -11.69 6.61 11.25
N TRP A 122 -11.61 7.90 11.55
CA TRP A 122 -11.22 8.92 10.56
C TRP A 122 -9.76 8.76 10.12
N SER A 123 -8.87 8.30 10.99
CA SER A 123 -7.49 7.99 10.59
C SER A 123 -7.43 6.84 9.59
N GLN A 124 -8.22 5.78 9.80
CA GLN A 124 -8.30 4.66 8.86
C GLN A 124 -8.90 5.08 7.50
N GLN A 125 -9.91 5.97 7.52
CA GLN A 125 -10.45 6.55 6.28
C GLN A 125 -9.39 7.37 5.54
N GLY A 126 -8.63 8.21 6.26
CA GLY A 126 -7.51 8.96 5.70
C GLY A 126 -6.42 8.06 5.13
N SER A 127 -6.08 6.99 5.85
CA SER A 127 -5.15 5.96 5.37
C SER A 127 -5.63 5.31 4.07
N GLY A 128 -6.92 4.96 3.98
CA GLY A 128 -7.50 4.40 2.75
C GLY A 128 -7.42 5.37 1.56
N MET A 129 -7.67 6.67 1.80
CA MET A 129 -7.51 7.71 0.76
C MET A 129 -6.06 7.86 0.31
N LEU A 130 -5.10 7.86 1.24
CA LEU A 130 -3.67 7.91 0.94
C LEU A 130 -3.21 6.68 0.15
N GLN A 131 -3.62 5.47 0.57
CA GLN A 131 -3.33 4.23 -0.15
C GLN A 131 -3.86 4.27 -1.58
N TYR A 132 -5.09 4.73 -1.76
CA TYR A 132 -5.69 4.86 -3.09
C TYR A 132 -4.97 5.91 -3.94
N ALA A 133 -4.56 7.04 -3.36
CA ALA A 133 -3.81 8.08 -4.07
C ALA A 133 -2.44 7.55 -4.55
N VAL A 134 -1.69 6.83 -3.69
CA VAL A 134 -0.42 6.17 -4.08
C VAL A 134 -0.66 5.17 -5.20
N TRP A 135 -1.71 4.34 -5.07
CA TRP A 135 -2.04 3.35 -6.10
C TRP A 135 -2.35 3.98 -7.45
N LEU A 136 -3.17 5.06 -7.46
CA LEU A 136 -3.50 5.77 -8.68
C LEU A 136 -2.27 6.43 -9.31
N ALA A 137 -1.44 7.09 -8.50
CA ALA A 137 -0.23 7.75 -8.98
C ALA A 137 0.73 6.77 -9.65
N LEU A 138 0.99 5.61 -9.00
CA LEU A 138 1.81 4.54 -9.58
C LEU A 138 1.17 3.95 -10.85
N SER A 139 -0.15 3.72 -10.84
CA SER A 139 -0.86 3.16 -11.99
C SER A 139 -0.91 4.13 -13.18
N ALA A 140 -0.96 5.44 -12.93
CA ALA A 140 -0.89 6.46 -13.98
C ALA A 140 0.43 6.41 -14.75
N GLU A 141 1.53 6.08 -14.07
CA GLU A 141 2.85 5.88 -14.67
C GLU A 141 3.02 4.51 -15.34
N GLY A 142 1.99 3.66 -15.31
CA GLY A 142 1.99 2.34 -15.94
C GLY A 142 2.47 1.19 -15.06
N PHE A 143 2.76 1.44 -13.76
CA PHE A 143 3.15 0.37 -12.85
C PHE A 143 1.99 -0.57 -12.54
N GLY A 144 2.30 -1.86 -12.44
CA GLY A 144 1.48 -2.87 -11.81
C GLY A 144 1.62 -2.76 -10.29
N VAL A 145 0.49 -2.78 -9.58
CA VAL A 145 0.42 -2.52 -8.14
C VAL A 145 -0.61 -3.43 -7.51
N SER A 146 -0.35 -3.88 -6.30
CA SER A 146 -1.35 -4.57 -5.47
C SER A 146 -1.19 -4.21 -3.99
N LEU A 147 -2.30 -4.20 -3.24
CA LEU A 147 -2.27 -3.94 -1.80
C LEU A 147 -2.33 -5.26 -1.05
N GLN A 148 -1.41 -5.46 -0.11
CA GLN A 148 -1.25 -6.65 0.70
C GLN A 148 -1.34 -6.30 2.19
N HIS A 149 -1.71 -7.30 3.02
CA HIS A 149 -1.88 -7.15 4.47
C HIS A 149 -1.28 -8.35 5.19
N TYR A 150 0.03 -8.33 5.40
CA TYR A 150 0.75 -9.33 6.21
C TYR A 150 0.90 -8.90 7.67
N ASN A 151 0.45 -7.70 8.00
CA ASN A 151 0.27 -7.24 9.37
C ASN A 151 -0.89 -8.02 10.05
N PRO A 152 -0.82 -8.30 11.37
CA PRO A 152 0.28 -7.90 12.28
C PRO A 152 1.46 -8.87 12.32
N LEU A 153 1.53 -9.90 11.48
CA LEU A 153 2.51 -10.98 11.54
C LEU A 153 3.96 -10.49 11.42
N ILE A 154 4.19 -9.42 10.68
CA ILE A 154 5.52 -8.88 10.36
C ILE A 154 5.84 -7.56 11.07
N ASP A 155 4.92 -6.99 11.84
CA ASP A 155 5.00 -5.62 12.36
C ASP A 155 6.29 -5.35 13.16
N ASN A 156 6.60 -6.22 14.11
CA ASN A 156 7.77 -6.05 14.98
C ASN A 156 9.07 -6.18 14.19
N GLN A 157 9.16 -7.17 13.30
CA GLN A 157 10.35 -7.41 12.48
C GLN A 157 10.59 -6.26 11.50
N VAL A 158 9.53 -5.70 10.89
CA VAL A 158 9.60 -4.53 10.02
C VAL A 158 10.08 -3.31 10.78
N LYS A 159 9.51 -3.04 11.97
CA LYS A 159 9.93 -1.91 12.81
C LYS A 159 11.39 -2.00 13.24
N GLU A 160 11.81 -3.17 13.68
CA GLU A 160 13.21 -3.41 14.10
C GLU A 160 14.18 -3.24 12.92
N LYS A 161 13.90 -3.88 11.79
CA LYS A 161 14.79 -3.92 10.65
C LYS A 161 15.05 -2.54 10.02
N TRP A 162 14.03 -1.69 9.94
CA TRP A 162 14.12 -0.35 9.33
C TRP A 162 14.03 0.78 10.35
N SER A 163 14.20 0.49 11.65
CA SER A 163 14.18 1.49 12.72
C SER A 163 12.92 2.37 12.71
N ILE A 164 11.76 1.77 12.43
CA ILE A 164 10.48 2.47 12.38
C ILE A 164 10.03 2.82 13.80
N PRO A 165 9.52 4.05 14.04
CA PRO A 165 9.01 4.45 15.34
C PRO A 165 7.93 3.51 15.88
N GLN A 166 8.00 3.17 17.17
CA GLN A 166 7.09 2.19 17.78
C GLN A 166 5.61 2.60 17.73
N GLN A 167 5.34 3.92 17.77
CA GLN A 167 3.99 4.48 17.66
C GLN A 167 3.39 4.42 16.24
N TRP A 168 4.16 4.03 15.22
CA TRP A 168 3.63 3.82 13.88
C TRP A 168 3.07 2.40 13.75
N THR A 169 1.77 2.29 13.47
CA THR A 169 1.09 1.01 13.23
C THR A 169 1.14 0.68 11.76
N LEU A 170 1.65 -0.49 11.40
CA LEU A 170 1.67 -0.96 10.01
C LEU A 170 0.25 -1.27 9.55
N ILE A 171 -0.17 -0.69 8.43
CA ILE A 171 -1.52 -0.82 7.87
C ILE A 171 -1.54 -1.72 6.63
N GLY A 172 -0.53 -1.62 5.78
CA GLY A 172 -0.48 -2.41 4.55
C GLY A 172 0.83 -2.29 3.80
N GLN A 173 1.02 -3.17 2.82
CA GLN A 173 2.19 -3.28 1.97
C GLN A 173 1.73 -3.22 0.51
N MET A 174 2.34 -2.35 -0.28
CA MET A 174 1.97 -2.14 -1.69
C MET A 174 3.18 -2.38 -2.60
N PRO A 175 3.44 -3.64 -3.01
CA PRO A 175 4.46 -3.93 -4.01
C PRO A 175 4.08 -3.31 -5.35
N PHE A 176 5.10 -2.81 -6.07
CA PHE A 176 4.95 -2.22 -7.39
C PHE A 176 6.12 -2.56 -8.30
N GLY A 177 5.85 -2.53 -9.61
CA GLY A 177 6.83 -2.77 -10.67
C GLY A 177 6.15 -2.76 -12.03
N TRP A 178 6.86 -3.13 -13.09
CA TRP A 178 6.25 -3.24 -14.40
C TRP A 178 5.36 -4.49 -14.45
N PRO A 179 4.13 -4.41 -15.01
CA PRO A 179 3.22 -5.55 -15.05
C PRO A 179 3.83 -6.75 -15.80
N ALA A 180 3.86 -7.92 -15.16
CA ALA A 180 4.25 -9.18 -15.75
C ALA A 180 3.05 -10.09 -16.05
N GLU A 181 1.84 -9.65 -15.69
CA GLU A 181 0.59 -10.35 -15.96
C GLU A 181 -0.48 -9.39 -16.48
N GLN A 182 -1.49 -9.95 -17.16
CA GLN A 182 -2.72 -9.22 -17.47
C GLN A 182 -3.77 -9.52 -16.41
N PRO A 183 -4.49 -8.51 -15.92
CA PRO A 183 -5.56 -8.75 -14.96
C PRO A 183 -6.73 -9.46 -15.63
N GLY A 184 -7.39 -10.37 -14.90
CA GLY A 184 -8.65 -10.98 -15.34
C GLY A 184 -9.79 -9.97 -15.49
N GLU A 185 -10.98 -10.41 -15.85
CA GLU A 185 -12.16 -9.56 -15.96
C GLU A 185 -12.52 -8.88 -14.63
N ARG A 186 -13.12 -7.71 -14.71
CA ARG A 186 -13.63 -6.96 -13.56
C ARG A 186 -15.15 -6.90 -13.62
N SER A 187 -15.80 -7.36 -12.56
CA SER A 187 -17.24 -7.21 -12.37
C SER A 187 -17.57 -6.02 -11.47
N PHE A 188 -18.77 -5.49 -11.64
CA PHE A 188 -19.32 -4.44 -10.80
C PHE A 188 -20.72 -4.84 -10.36
N LEU A 189 -21.15 -4.38 -9.20
CA LEU A 189 -22.54 -4.44 -8.80
C LEU A 189 -23.37 -3.56 -9.73
N PRO A 190 -24.67 -3.86 -9.93
CA PRO A 190 -25.59 -2.98 -10.63
C PRO A 190 -25.58 -1.57 -10.03
N HIS A 191 -25.61 -0.56 -10.90
CA HIS A 191 -25.50 0.84 -10.48
C HIS A 191 -26.55 1.24 -9.44
N ASP A 192 -27.79 0.79 -9.63
CA ASP A 192 -28.94 1.08 -8.78
C ASP A 192 -28.90 0.41 -7.39
N GLU A 193 -28.05 -0.59 -7.20
CA GLU A 193 -27.79 -1.18 -5.88
C GLU A 193 -26.82 -0.32 -5.04
N VAL A 194 -25.93 0.45 -5.69
CA VAL A 194 -24.84 1.19 -5.04
C VAL A 194 -25.08 2.70 -4.99
N VAL A 195 -25.84 3.24 -5.93
CA VAL A 195 -26.10 4.68 -6.06
C VAL A 195 -27.62 4.94 -6.02
N LYS A 196 -28.03 5.88 -5.21
CA LYS A 196 -29.42 6.34 -5.13
C LYS A 196 -29.49 7.85 -5.35
N PHE A 197 -30.43 8.31 -6.16
CA PHE A 197 -30.79 9.70 -6.35
C PHE A 197 -32.13 9.96 -5.72
N TYR A 198 -32.28 11.07 -4.99
CA TYR A 198 -33.51 11.49 -4.33
C TYR A 198 -33.86 12.93 -4.73
#